data_72394676173b932177afcabc7a0a2676
#
_entry.id   72394676173b932177afcabc7a0a2676
#
_cell.length_a   1.000
_cell.length_b   1.000
_cell.length_c   1.000
_cell.angle_alpha   90.00
_cell.angle_beta   90.00
_cell.angle_gamma   90.00
#
_symmetry.space_group_name_H-M   'P 1'
#
loop_
_entity.id
_entity.type
_entity.pdbx_description
1 polymer ?
#
loop_
_entity_poly.entity_id
_entity_poly.type
_entity_poly.pdbx_seq_one_letter_code
_entity_poly.pdbx_strand_id
1 'polypeptide(L)'
;MVMFAHTVYESSLIKKMEVMFMSYDKNMEPKNSTNMRKAVMIGCGFVGSATVFSLMQSGLFSELLLIDADRAKAEGESMDISHGIPFAKHMKVYAGDYDDITDAGIVIITAGANQKPDETRLDLVHKNIAVFKSIIPELTKRGFDGILIVVTNPVDILTYVAQKISGLPKHRVIGSGTVLDTARLKYELGEHLGVDSRSVHAFIIGEHGDSEIAVWSSANVSGINLEDYEEMSGEHHYDQSTKEIAEKVKNSAYEIIERKQATYYGVAMAIKRICEVIVRDEKSILPVSVMMDGEYGIEDVVLSMPSIVGKNGIEKKVPISLNDEEQEKLIESSNILKKILSDANI
;
A
#
# COMPACT_ATOMS: atom_id res chain seq x y z
N MET A 1 39.80 -23.42 -1.83
CA MET A 1 39.73 -21.94 -1.99
C MET A 1 38.29 -21.43 -2.17
N VAL A 2 37.38 -22.24 -2.65
CA VAL A 2 35.96 -21.85 -2.86
C VAL A 2 35.15 -21.82 -1.55
N MET A 3 35.44 -22.67 -0.57
CA MET A 3 34.74 -22.70 0.74
C MET A 3 34.98 -21.45 1.62
N PHE A 4 36.11 -20.77 1.49
CA PHE A 4 36.40 -19.57 2.29
C PHE A 4 35.68 -18.31 1.75
N ALA A 5 35.40 -18.26 0.46
CA ALA A 5 34.72 -17.13 -0.15
C ALA A 5 33.22 -17.09 0.22
N HIS A 6 32.56 -18.27 0.36
CA HIS A 6 31.15 -18.32 0.74
C HIS A 6 30.94 -17.85 2.19
N THR A 7 31.82 -18.27 3.11
CA THR A 7 31.71 -17.89 4.54
C THR A 7 31.94 -16.39 4.78
N VAL A 8 32.78 -15.75 3.97
CA VAL A 8 33.04 -14.28 4.06
C VAL A 8 31.89 -13.46 3.48
N TYR A 9 31.23 -13.98 2.44
CA TYR A 9 30.08 -13.30 1.82
C TYR A 9 28.85 -13.38 2.74
N GLU A 10 28.57 -14.53 3.34
CA GLU A 10 27.52 -14.71 4.35
C GLU A 10 27.75 -13.83 5.60
N SER A 11 28.99 -13.73 6.09
CA SER A 11 29.29 -12.88 7.24
C SER A 11 29.16 -11.38 6.93
N SER A 12 29.42 -10.96 5.69
CA SER A 12 29.21 -9.59 5.22
C SER A 12 27.72 -9.25 5.05
N LEU A 13 26.93 -10.19 4.55
CA LEU A 13 25.47 -10.05 4.41
C LEU A 13 24.80 -9.99 5.78
N ILE A 14 25.17 -10.91 6.68
CA ILE A 14 24.66 -10.95 8.07
C ILE A 14 25.04 -9.66 8.82
N LYS A 15 26.27 -9.15 8.69
CA LYS A 15 26.67 -7.88 9.29
C LYS A 15 25.94 -6.68 8.70
N LYS A 16 25.70 -6.64 7.38
CA LYS A 16 24.85 -5.61 6.77
C LYS A 16 23.41 -5.71 7.24
N MET A 17 22.88 -6.91 7.42
CA MET A 17 21.57 -7.13 8.01
C MET A 17 21.53 -6.73 9.49
N GLU A 18 22.56 -7.02 10.29
CA GLU A 18 22.64 -6.61 11.71
C GLU A 18 22.67 -5.09 11.87
N VAL A 19 23.43 -4.35 11.06
CA VAL A 19 23.44 -2.88 11.08
C VAL A 19 22.08 -2.31 10.67
N MET A 20 21.37 -2.99 9.77
CA MET A 20 20.02 -2.61 9.35
C MET A 20 18.97 -2.99 10.42
N PHE A 21 19.24 -3.95 11.33
CA PHE A 21 18.39 -4.35 12.44
C PHE A 21 18.52 -3.47 13.71
N MET A 22 19.51 -2.57 13.80
CA MET A 22 19.80 -1.78 15.00
C MET A 22 19.50 -0.28 14.79
N SER A 23 18.25 0.14 14.83
CA SER A 23 17.86 1.42 15.46
C SER A 23 16.34 1.59 15.45
N TYR A 24 15.72 1.28 16.56
CA TYR A 24 14.43 1.86 16.92
C TYR A 24 14.72 3.32 17.33
N ASP A 25 14.37 4.25 16.45
CA ASP A 25 14.52 5.67 16.76
C ASP A 25 13.37 6.12 17.67
N LYS A 26 13.70 6.50 18.91
CA LYS A 26 12.73 7.03 19.89
C LYS A 26 12.08 8.37 19.45
N ASN A 27 12.57 8.99 18.35
CA ASN A 27 12.02 10.23 17.81
C ASN A 27 10.82 10.01 16.85
N MET A 28 10.32 8.79 16.74
CA MET A 28 9.18 8.46 15.87
C MET A 28 7.82 8.90 16.44
N GLU A 29 7.72 9.26 17.72
CA GLU A 29 6.43 9.64 18.30
C GLU A 29 5.90 10.98 17.75
N PRO A 30 4.59 11.10 17.51
CA PRO A 30 3.97 12.36 17.07
C PRO A 30 4.26 13.50 18.06
N LYS A 31 4.58 14.66 17.51
CA LYS A 31 4.83 15.86 18.35
C LYS A 31 3.56 16.44 18.96
N ASN A 32 2.40 16.18 18.35
CA ASN A 32 1.08 16.58 18.82
C ASN A 32 0.30 15.37 19.33
N SER A 33 -0.69 15.60 20.20
CA SER A 33 -1.60 14.53 20.64
C SER A 33 -2.50 14.12 19.48
N THR A 34 -2.12 13.08 18.73
CA THR A 34 -2.93 12.52 17.65
C THR A 34 -3.92 11.50 18.22
N ASN A 35 -5.16 11.56 17.75
CA ASN A 35 -6.19 10.58 18.09
C ASN A 35 -6.20 9.46 17.04
N MET A 36 -5.53 8.36 17.31
CA MET A 36 -5.48 7.20 16.42
C MET A 36 -6.85 6.55 16.17
N ARG A 37 -7.89 6.94 16.91
CA ARG A 37 -9.26 6.51 16.69
C ARG A 37 -10.10 7.47 15.85
N LYS A 38 -9.51 8.55 15.34
CA LYS A 38 -10.10 9.46 14.37
C LYS A 38 -9.37 9.34 13.04
N ALA A 39 -10.13 8.99 11.99
CA ALA A 39 -9.62 8.97 10.62
C ALA A 39 -10.38 9.94 9.73
N VAL A 40 -9.70 10.42 8.71
CA VAL A 40 -10.24 11.31 7.68
C VAL A 40 -10.13 10.61 6.34
N MET A 41 -11.24 10.57 5.59
CA MET A 41 -11.28 10.13 4.22
C MET A 41 -11.40 11.35 3.30
N ILE A 42 -10.41 11.54 2.42
CA ILE A 42 -10.43 12.61 1.41
C ILE A 42 -10.68 11.98 0.05
N GLY A 43 -11.87 12.25 -0.49
CA GLY A 43 -12.41 11.64 -1.70
C GLY A 43 -13.46 10.58 -1.37
N CYS A 44 -14.72 10.86 -1.70
CA CYS A 44 -15.86 9.99 -1.47
C CYS A 44 -16.35 9.33 -2.78
N GLY A 45 -15.40 8.94 -3.66
CA GLY A 45 -15.66 8.10 -4.81
C GLY A 45 -15.92 6.64 -4.41
N PHE A 46 -16.07 5.74 -5.38
CA PHE A 46 -16.34 4.31 -5.11
C PHE A 46 -15.34 3.69 -4.13
N VAL A 47 -14.05 4.01 -4.24
CA VAL A 47 -13.01 3.50 -3.35
C VAL A 47 -13.16 4.09 -1.95
N GLY A 48 -13.34 5.41 -1.84
CA GLY A 48 -13.48 6.11 -0.56
C GLY A 48 -14.71 5.63 0.21
N SER A 49 -15.89 5.61 -0.45
CA SER A 49 -17.14 5.16 0.17
C SER A 49 -17.10 3.69 0.60
N ALA A 50 -16.57 2.80 -0.26
CA ALA A 50 -16.39 1.39 0.10
C ALA A 50 -15.40 1.23 1.28
N THR A 51 -14.35 2.05 1.33
CA THR A 51 -13.39 2.06 2.44
C THR A 51 -14.04 2.51 3.74
N VAL A 52 -14.77 3.64 3.72
CA VAL A 52 -15.48 4.15 4.91
C VAL A 52 -16.47 3.12 5.43
N PHE A 53 -17.25 2.48 4.54
CA PHE A 53 -18.17 1.41 4.92
C PHE A 53 -17.45 0.22 5.56
N SER A 54 -16.32 -0.21 5.00
CA SER A 54 -15.50 -1.30 5.55
C SER A 54 -14.90 -0.92 6.93
N LEU A 55 -14.44 0.31 7.09
CA LEU A 55 -13.90 0.82 8.35
C LEU A 55 -15.00 0.97 9.41
N MET A 56 -16.19 1.41 9.03
CA MET A 56 -17.34 1.48 9.92
C MET A 56 -17.66 0.10 10.52
N GLN A 57 -17.71 -0.94 9.72
CA GLN A 57 -17.96 -2.30 10.20
C GLN A 57 -16.84 -2.83 11.11
N SER A 58 -15.61 -2.40 10.91
CA SER A 58 -14.45 -2.89 11.70
C SER A 58 -14.47 -2.46 13.16
N GLY A 59 -15.07 -1.31 13.45
CA GLY A 59 -15.05 -0.67 14.78
C GLY A 59 -13.66 -0.23 15.23
N LEU A 60 -12.73 -0.01 14.30
CA LEU A 60 -11.39 0.49 14.57
C LEU A 60 -11.41 1.93 15.06
N PHE A 61 -12.26 2.75 14.47
CA PHE A 61 -12.36 4.18 14.74
C PHE A 61 -13.59 4.50 15.58
N SER A 62 -13.49 5.58 16.35
CA SER A 62 -14.63 6.23 17.01
C SER A 62 -15.19 7.35 16.15
N GLU A 63 -14.40 7.86 15.20
CA GLU A 63 -14.74 9.00 14.37
C GLU A 63 -14.17 8.85 12.95
N LEU A 64 -15.03 9.00 11.94
CA LEU A 64 -14.67 9.04 10.52
C LEU A 64 -15.20 10.33 9.92
N LEU A 65 -14.30 11.23 9.54
CA LEU A 65 -14.58 12.47 8.83
C LEU A 65 -14.46 12.23 7.32
N LEU A 66 -15.45 12.65 6.56
CA LEU A 66 -15.49 12.57 5.10
C LEU A 66 -15.32 13.96 4.50
N ILE A 67 -14.37 14.10 3.59
CA ILE A 67 -14.10 15.33 2.84
C ILE A 67 -14.12 15.00 1.35
N ASP A 68 -14.88 15.74 0.58
CA ASP A 68 -14.90 15.67 -0.89
C ASP A 68 -14.99 17.08 -1.47
N ALA A 69 -14.48 17.28 -2.68
CA ALA A 69 -14.66 18.53 -3.42
C ALA A 69 -16.15 18.81 -3.70
N ASP A 70 -16.93 17.75 -3.89
CA ASP A 70 -18.39 17.79 -3.88
C ASP A 70 -18.90 17.49 -2.45
N ARG A 71 -19.14 18.56 -1.70
CA ARG A 71 -19.62 18.47 -0.32
C ARG A 71 -20.93 17.71 -0.20
N ALA A 72 -21.87 17.92 -1.12
CA ALA A 72 -23.16 17.24 -1.09
C ALA A 72 -23.00 15.73 -1.22
N LYS A 73 -22.02 15.27 -2.00
CA LYS A 73 -21.66 13.87 -2.10
C LYS A 73 -21.14 13.33 -0.79
N ALA A 74 -20.19 14.02 -0.13
CA ALA A 74 -19.67 13.59 1.18
C ALA A 74 -20.79 13.54 2.23
N GLU A 75 -21.72 14.49 2.23
CA GLU A 75 -22.90 14.51 3.10
C GLU A 75 -23.81 13.30 2.83
N GLY A 76 -24.13 13.02 1.57
CA GLY A 76 -24.93 11.85 1.19
C GLY A 76 -24.32 10.54 1.63
N GLU A 77 -23.04 10.33 1.34
CA GLU A 77 -22.29 9.12 1.76
C GLU A 77 -22.23 8.98 3.29
N SER A 78 -22.00 10.09 4.01
CA SER A 78 -21.97 10.04 5.47
C SER A 78 -23.34 9.72 6.08
N MET A 79 -24.42 10.23 5.50
CA MET A 79 -25.79 9.93 5.92
C MET A 79 -26.13 8.44 5.71
N ASP A 80 -25.89 7.91 4.52
CA ASP A 80 -26.19 6.52 4.16
C ASP A 80 -25.41 5.55 5.04
N ILE A 81 -24.09 5.75 5.17
CA ILE A 81 -23.25 4.90 6.03
C ILE A 81 -23.66 5.00 7.50
N SER A 82 -24.04 6.20 7.98
CA SER A 82 -24.51 6.42 9.35
C SER A 82 -25.78 5.64 9.69
N HIS A 83 -26.65 5.42 8.70
CA HIS A 83 -27.85 4.60 8.90
C HIS A 83 -27.51 3.12 9.16
N GLY A 84 -26.29 2.67 8.84
CA GLY A 84 -25.77 1.34 9.18
C GLY A 84 -25.22 1.22 10.61
N ILE A 85 -24.92 2.33 11.29
CA ILE A 85 -24.30 2.33 12.63
C ILE A 85 -25.12 1.55 13.69
N PRO A 86 -26.48 1.59 13.69
CA PRO A 86 -27.27 0.79 14.64
C PRO A 86 -27.01 -0.72 14.55
N PHE A 87 -26.43 -1.20 13.44
CA PHE A 87 -26.08 -2.61 13.22
C PHE A 87 -24.57 -2.90 13.40
N ALA A 88 -23.79 -1.89 13.76
CA ALA A 88 -22.33 -1.96 13.87
C ALA A 88 -21.86 -1.45 15.26
N LYS A 89 -20.55 -1.30 15.43
CA LYS A 89 -20.01 -0.65 16.64
C LYS A 89 -20.24 0.85 16.58
N HIS A 90 -20.54 1.43 17.76
CA HIS A 90 -20.78 2.86 17.87
C HIS A 90 -19.56 3.68 17.37
N MET A 91 -19.85 4.63 16.48
CA MET A 91 -18.89 5.59 15.96
C MET A 91 -19.62 6.80 15.38
N LYS A 92 -18.90 7.90 15.14
CA LYS A 92 -19.39 9.07 14.44
C LYS A 92 -18.87 9.07 13.01
N VAL A 93 -19.77 9.10 12.03
CA VAL A 93 -19.45 9.31 10.60
C VAL A 93 -20.10 10.59 10.16
N TYR A 94 -19.34 11.52 9.59
CA TYR A 94 -19.87 12.81 9.20
C TYR A 94 -19.06 13.45 8.07
N ALA A 95 -19.71 14.28 7.29
CA ALA A 95 -19.05 15.16 6.33
C ALA A 95 -18.59 16.45 7.00
N GLY A 96 -17.42 16.93 6.62
CA GLY A 96 -16.85 18.16 7.13
C GLY A 96 -15.86 18.78 6.16
N ASP A 97 -14.98 19.60 6.66
CA ASP A 97 -13.94 20.25 5.89
C ASP A 97 -12.55 20.12 6.55
N TYR A 98 -11.55 20.78 5.99
CA TYR A 98 -10.19 20.69 6.49
C TYR A 98 -10.01 21.28 7.91
N ASP A 99 -10.91 22.12 8.41
CA ASP A 99 -10.82 22.65 9.77
C ASP A 99 -11.19 21.59 10.81
N ASP A 100 -11.91 20.55 10.40
CA ASP A 100 -12.31 19.43 11.24
C ASP A 100 -11.22 18.34 11.38
N ILE A 101 -10.09 18.41 10.66
CA ILE A 101 -9.04 17.39 10.70
C ILE A 101 -8.18 17.42 11.97
N THR A 102 -8.36 18.41 12.82
CA THR A 102 -7.60 18.57 14.05
C THR A 102 -7.56 17.25 14.83
N ASP A 103 -6.41 16.91 15.37
CA ASP A 103 -6.14 15.68 16.13
C ASP A 103 -6.28 14.34 15.35
N ALA A 104 -6.63 14.34 14.08
CA ALA A 104 -6.75 13.09 13.33
C ALA A 104 -5.44 12.29 13.33
N GLY A 105 -5.52 11.00 13.67
CA GLY A 105 -4.37 10.10 13.65
C GLY A 105 -4.04 9.57 12.26
N ILE A 106 -5.05 9.42 11.41
CA ILE A 106 -4.89 8.87 10.06
C ILE A 106 -5.67 9.73 9.05
N VAL A 107 -5.02 10.10 7.95
CA VAL A 107 -5.66 10.68 6.77
C VAL A 107 -5.47 9.73 5.60
N ILE A 108 -6.55 9.41 4.92
CA ILE A 108 -6.59 8.51 3.76
C ILE A 108 -7.01 9.33 2.54
N ILE A 109 -6.18 9.34 1.49
CA ILE A 109 -6.48 10.08 0.25
C ILE A 109 -6.83 9.08 -0.86
N THR A 110 -8.10 9.12 -1.27
CA THR A 110 -8.61 8.42 -2.45
C THR A 110 -9.10 9.41 -3.51
N ALA A 111 -8.96 10.71 -3.24
CA ALA A 111 -9.31 11.77 -4.17
C ALA A 111 -8.36 11.78 -5.37
N GLY A 112 -8.91 11.80 -6.56
CA GLY A 112 -8.16 11.85 -7.81
C GLY A 112 -9.08 11.87 -9.01
N ALA A 113 -8.54 12.26 -10.16
CA ALA A 113 -9.23 12.18 -11.43
C ALA A 113 -9.13 10.76 -12.01
N ASN A 114 -10.17 10.35 -12.72
CA ASN A 114 -10.12 9.16 -13.56
C ASN A 114 -9.52 9.51 -14.92
N GLN A 115 -8.82 8.56 -15.53
CA GLN A 115 -8.32 8.69 -16.91
C GLN A 115 -9.52 8.76 -17.88
N LYS A 116 -9.50 9.73 -18.78
CA LYS A 116 -10.47 9.80 -19.88
C LYS A 116 -9.97 9.02 -21.07
N PRO A 117 -10.86 8.60 -22.01
CA PRO A 117 -10.46 7.81 -23.17
C PRO A 117 -9.36 8.43 -24.06
N ASP A 118 -9.33 9.77 -24.13
CA ASP A 118 -8.38 10.53 -24.96
C ASP A 118 -7.15 11.02 -24.20
N GLU A 119 -6.95 10.57 -22.95
CA GLU A 119 -5.85 11.04 -22.10
C GLU A 119 -4.73 10.01 -22.00
N THR A 120 -3.51 10.51 -22.02
CA THR A 120 -2.32 9.69 -21.77
C THR A 120 -2.16 9.39 -20.27
N ARG A 121 -1.37 8.36 -19.92
CA ARG A 121 -0.98 8.08 -18.54
C ARG A 121 -0.29 9.29 -17.88
N LEU A 122 0.51 10.05 -18.64
CA LEU A 122 1.21 11.24 -18.13
C LEU A 122 0.23 12.39 -17.83
N ASP A 123 -0.82 12.58 -18.65
CA ASP A 123 -1.86 13.57 -18.37
C ASP A 123 -2.60 13.27 -17.05
N LEU A 124 -2.88 11.99 -16.80
CA LEU A 124 -3.47 11.54 -15.52
C LEU A 124 -2.53 11.83 -14.34
N VAL A 125 -1.23 11.55 -14.49
CA VAL A 125 -0.21 11.87 -13.49
C VAL A 125 -0.24 13.35 -13.15
N HIS A 126 -0.17 14.24 -14.14
CA HIS A 126 -0.18 15.69 -13.92
C HIS A 126 -1.46 16.16 -13.22
N LYS A 127 -2.62 15.65 -13.60
CA LYS A 127 -3.89 15.97 -12.96
C LYS A 127 -3.91 15.59 -11.50
N ASN A 128 -3.49 14.36 -11.19
CA ASN A 128 -3.51 13.86 -9.83
C ASN A 128 -2.44 14.52 -8.95
N ILE A 129 -1.30 14.91 -9.52
CA ILE A 129 -0.33 15.76 -8.83
C ILE A 129 -0.96 17.12 -8.48
N ALA A 130 -1.69 17.75 -9.38
CA ALA A 130 -2.38 19.01 -9.10
C ALA A 130 -3.43 18.86 -7.97
N VAL A 131 -4.18 17.76 -7.94
CA VAL A 131 -5.08 17.41 -6.84
C VAL A 131 -4.31 17.30 -5.52
N PHE A 132 -3.19 16.57 -5.49
CA PHE A 132 -2.38 16.42 -4.28
C PHE A 132 -1.76 17.75 -3.82
N LYS A 133 -1.30 18.59 -4.75
CA LYS A 133 -0.81 19.95 -4.47
C LYS A 133 -1.91 20.85 -3.88
N SER A 134 -3.18 20.55 -4.08
CA SER A 134 -4.30 21.27 -3.44
C SER A 134 -4.66 20.71 -2.06
N ILE A 135 -4.52 19.39 -1.84
CA ILE A 135 -4.91 18.70 -0.61
C ILE A 135 -3.83 18.81 0.46
N ILE A 136 -2.61 18.42 0.14
CA ILE A 136 -1.54 18.26 1.13
C ILE A 136 -1.24 19.55 1.91
N PRO A 137 -1.16 20.74 1.27
CA PRO A 137 -0.97 21.99 2.01
C PRO A 137 -2.09 22.29 3.01
N GLU A 138 -3.33 21.86 2.73
CA GLU A 138 -4.44 22.07 3.67
C GLU A 138 -4.28 21.23 4.95
N LEU A 139 -3.66 20.06 4.86
CA LEU A 139 -3.31 19.21 6.01
C LEU A 139 -2.18 19.86 6.84
N THR A 140 -1.11 20.25 6.16
CA THR A 140 0.09 20.77 6.84
C THR A 140 -0.13 22.12 7.49
N LYS A 141 -0.92 23.02 6.87
CA LYS A 141 -1.31 24.32 7.46
C LYS A 141 -2.06 24.16 8.78
N ARG A 142 -2.79 23.05 8.96
CA ARG A 142 -3.54 22.75 10.18
C ARG A 142 -2.76 21.91 11.19
N GLY A 143 -1.46 21.71 10.92
CA GLY A 143 -0.55 21.01 11.81
C GLY A 143 -0.81 19.50 11.88
N PHE A 144 -1.37 18.88 10.83
CA PHE A 144 -1.50 17.43 10.78
C PHE A 144 -0.13 16.77 10.93
N ASP A 145 -0.01 15.88 11.91
CA ASP A 145 1.21 15.16 12.27
C ASP A 145 0.94 13.64 12.47
N GLY A 146 -0.14 13.15 11.87
CA GLY A 146 -0.54 11.73 11.87
C GLY A 146 0.09 10.95 10.71
N ILE A 147 -0.54 9.83 10.38
CA ILE A 147 -0.14 8.95 9.28
C ILE A 147 -0.99 9.28 8.04
N LEU A 148 -0.32 9.52 6.93
CA LEU A 148 -0.93 9.77 5.64
C LEU A 148 -0.91 8.50 4.80
N ILE A 149 -2.09 8.01 4.41
CA ILE A 149 -2.24 6.84 3.52
C ILE A 149 -2.69 7.33 2.15
N VAL A 150 -1.86 7.09 1.15
CA VAL A 150 -2.13 7.41 -0.26
C VAL A 150 -2.69 6.17 -0.95
N VAL A 151 -3.83 6.35 -1.65
CA VAL A 151 -4.52 5.26 -2.35
C VAL A 151 -4.74 5.58 -3.83
N THR A 152 -4.80 6.87 -4.15
CA THR A 152 -5.04 7.36 -5.51
C THR A 152 -3.95 6.91 -6.47
N ASN A 153 -4.33 6.40 -7.64
CA ASN A 153 -3.38 6.00 -8.69
C ASN A 153 -2.91 7.20 -9.55
N PRO A 154 -1.64 7.13 -10.01
CA PRO A 154 -0.63 6.11 -9.75
C PRO A 154 -0.03 6.25 -8.34
N VAL A 155 -0.26 5.25 -7.50
CA VAL A 155 -0.05 5.35 -6.05
C VAL A 155 1.40 5.62 -5.66
N ASP A 156 2.38 5.00 -6.32
CA ASP A 156 3.80 5.17 -5.99
C ASP A 156 4.27 6.60 -6.31
N ILE A 157 3.88 7.12 -7.47
CA ILE A 157 4.15 8.51 -7.87
C ILE A 157 3.52 9.50 -6.90
N LEU A 158 2.24 9.29 -6.56
CA LEU A 158 1.53 10.22 -5.67
C LEU A 158 1.98 10.11 -4.22
N THR A 159 2.45 8.94 -3.78
CA THR A 159 3.10 8.77 -2.48
C THR A 159 4.44 9.52 -2.44
N TYR A 160 5.24 9.46 -3.52
CA TYR A 160 6.45 10.27 -3.65
C TYR A 160 6.15 11.77 -3.57
N VAL A 161 5.16 12.23 -4.34
CA VAL A 161 4.72 13.65 -4.32
C VAL A 161 4.24 14.05 -2.93
N ALA A 162 3.38 13.25 -2.30
CA ALA A 162 2.89 13.50 -0.95
C ALA A 162 4.04 13.60 0.06
N GLN A 163 5.04 12.71 -0.04
CA GLN A 163 6.24 12.74 0.80
C GLN A 163 7.03 14.04 0.63
N LYS A 164 7.24 14.48 -0.62
CA LYS A 164 8.03 15.69 -0.91
C LYS A 164 7.35 16.98 -0.46
N ILE A 165 6.02 17.09 -0.60
CA ILE A 165 5.30 18.35 -0.32
C ILE A 165 4.69 18.42 1.08
N SER A 166 4.49 17.30 1.80
CA SER A 166 3.93 17.32 3.15
C SER A 166 4.91 17.77 4.22
N GLY A 167 6.20 17.52 4.02
CA GLY A 167 7.20 17.68 5.07
C GLY A 167 7.07 16.70 6.24
N LEU A 168 6.16 15.72 6.15
CA LEU A 168 6.04 14.66 7.13
C LEU A 168 7.26 13.75 7.10
N PRO A 169 7.64 13.13 8.22
CA PRO A 169 8.66 12.09 8.23
C PRO A 169 8.31 10.95 7.26
N LYS A 170 9.33 10.38 6.58
CA LYS A 170 9.13 9.34 5.56
C LYS A 170 8.28 8.17 6.03
N HIS A 171 8.43 7.76 7.28
CA HIS A 171 7.69 6.65 7.87
C HIS A 171 6.19 6.90 8.08
N ARG A 172 5.74 8.16 7.99
CA ARG A 172 4.33 8.55 8.14
C ARG A 172 3.58 8.75 6.83
N VAL A 173 4.25 8.61 5.70
CA VAL A 173 3.61 8.68 4.39
C VAL A 173 3.69 7.31 3.74
N ILE A 174 2.55 6.66 3.60
CA ILE A 174 2.41 5.27 3.18
C ILE A 174 1.52 5.24 1.94
N GLY A 175 1.95 4.61 0.86
CA GLY A 175 1.05 4.23 -0.22
C GLY A 175 0.41 2.87 0.05
N SER A 176 -0.82 2.67 -0.42
CA SER A 176 -1.48 1.34 -0.33
C SER A 176 -0.67 0.24 -1.02
N GLY A 177 0.14 0.62 -1.99
CA GLY A 177 1.09 -0.24 -2.67
C GLY A 177 0.46 -1.49 -3.25
N THR A 178 1.21 -2.56 -3.22
CA THR A 178 0.81 -3.88 -3.73
C THR A 178 0.15 -4.76 -2.65
N VAL A 179 -0.43 -4.17 -1.60
CA VAL A 179 -1.16 -4.94 -0.57
C VAL A 179 -2.34 -5.70 -1.20
N LEU A 180 -3.07 -5.05 -2.12
CA LEU A 180 -4.16 -5.71 -2.84
C LEU A 180 -3.65 -6.76 -3.83
N ASP A 181 -2.59 -6.46 -4.59
CA ASP A 181 -2.05 -7.38 -5.60
C ASP A 181 -1.47 -8.63 -4.94
N THR A 182 -0.80 -8.45 -3.81
CA THR A 182 -0.37 -9.56 -2.94
C THR A 182 -1.55 -10.38 -2.42
N ALA A 183 -2.67 -9.74 -2.05
CA ALA A 183 -3.87 -10.47 -1.65
C ALA A 183 -4.47 -11.27 -2.81
N ARG A 184 -4.47 -10.72 -4.04
CA ARG A 184 -4.87 -11.43 -5.26
C ARG A 184 -3.97 -12.63 -5.52
N LEU A 185 -2.64 -12.43 -5.46
CA LEU A 185 -1.67 -13.52 -5.62
C LEU A 185 -1.92 -14.65 -4.63
N LYS A 186 -2.10 -14.32 -3.36
CA LYS A 186 -2.39 -15.32 -2.32
C LYS A 186 -3.72 -16.02 -2.54
N TYR A 187 -4.73 -15.31 -3.04
CA TYR A 187 -6.03 -15.89 -3.36
C TYR A 187 -5.91 -16.89 -4.51
N GLU A 188 -5.27 -16.50 -5.62
CA GLU A 188 -5.08 -17.34 -6.79
C GLU A 188 -4.24 -18.59 -6.48
N LEU A 189 -3.17 -18.43 -5.69
CA LEU A 189 -2.38 -19.56 -5.20
C LEU A 189 -3.19 -20.47 -4.28
N GLY A 190 -4.01 -19.91 -3.39
CA GLY A 190 -4.88 -20.70 -2.53
C GLY A 190 -5.86 -21.57 -3.31
N GLU A 191 -6.50 -20.99 -4.35
CA GLU A 191 -7.41 -21.72 -5.25
C GLU A 191 -6.67 -22.81 -6.05
N HIS A 192 -5.48 -22.48 -6.59
CA HIS A 192 -4.67 -23.41 -7.38
C HIS A 192 -4.21 -24.62 -6.53
N LEU A 193 -3.72 -24.35 -5.33
CA LEU A 193 -3.17 -25.37 -4.42
C LEU A 193 -4.23 -26.06 -3.54
N GLY A 194 -5.48 -25.63 -3.60
CA GLY A 194 -6.56 -26.19 -2.77
C GLY A 194 -6.39 -25.91 -1.28
N VAL A 195 -5.77 -24.79 -0.89
CA VAL A 195 -5.52 -24.39 0.49
C VAL A 195 -6.12 -23.03 0.82
N ASP A 196 -6.36 -22.76 2.10
CA ASP A 196 -6.74 -21.41 2.53
C ASP A 196 -5.65 -20.39 2.17
N SER A 197 -6.02 -19.32 1.48
CA SER A 197 -5.08 -18.27 1.05
C SER A 197 -4.31 -17.62 2.19
N ARG A 198 -4.79 -17.72 3.44
CA ARG A 198 -4.08 -17.27 4.64
C ARG A 198 -2.86 -18.11 4.97
N SER A 199 -2.80 -19.36 4.49
CA SER A 199 -1.65 -20.24 4.63
C SER A 199 -0.56 -20.02 3.59
N VAL A 200 -0.86 -19.19 2.56
CA VAL A 200 0.09 -18.82 1.52
C VAL A 200 0.88 -17.57 1.93
N HIS A 201 2.19 -17.64 1.86
CA HIS A 201 3.10 -16.53 2.07
C HIS A 201 3.79 -16.19 0.75
N ALA A 202 3.40 -15.08 0.16
CA ALA A 202 3.94 -14.57 -1.08
C ALA A 202 3.80 -13.05 -1.11
N PHE A 203 4.62 -12.36 -1.91
CA PHE A 203 4.58 -10.91 -2.07
C PHE A 203 4.58 -10.52 -3.55
N ILE A 204 3.87 -9.45 -3.85
CA ILE A 204 4.11 -8.64 -5.02
C ILE A 204 4.82 -7.37 -4.57
N ILE A 205 5.88 -6.98 -5.25
CA ILE A 205 6.72 -5.81 -4.94
C ILE A 205 6.93 -4.94 -6.19
N GLY A 206 7.62 -3.82 -6.03
CA GLY A 206 7.89 -2.90 -7.14
C GLY A 206 6.81 -1.85 -7.33
N GLU A 207 6.56 -1.44 -8.56
CA GLU A 207 5.45 -0.55 -8.92
C GLU A 207 4.11 -1.25 -8.68
N HIS A 208 3.11 -0.53 -8.14
CA HIS A 208 1.73 -0.98 -8.26
C HIS A 208 1.22 -0.66 -9.67
N GLY A 209 1.33 -1.62 -10.57
CA GLY A 209 0.98 -1.46 -11.98
C GLY A 209 1.66 -2.51 -12.88
N ASP A 210 1.91 -2.13 -14.14
CA ASP A 210 2.36 -3.07 -15.17
C ASP A 210 3.75 -3.70 -14.92
N SER A 211 4.61 -3.07 -14.12
CA SER A 211 5.93 -3.57 -13.75
C SER A 211 6.01 -4.16 -12.34
N GLU A 212 4.87 -4.60 -11.79
CA GLU A 212 4.84 -5.34 -10.52
C GLU A 212 5.55 -6.69 -10.64
N ILE A 213 6.12 -7.17 -9.53
CA ILE A 213 6.93 -8.38 -9.48
C ILE A 213 6.38 -9.33 -8.43
N ALA A 214 5.92 -10.51 -8.86
CA ALA A 214 5.64 -11.60 -7.95
C ALA A 214 6.97 -12.25 -7.51
N VAL A 215 7.23 -12.29 -6.20
CA VAL A 215 8.47 -12.85 -5.64
C VAL A 215 8.27 -14.34 -5.38
N TRP A 216 8.59 -15.13 -6.37
CA TRP A 216 8.45 -16.58 -6.35
C TRP A 216 9.52 -17.24 -5.49
N SER A 217 10.74 -16.70 -5.49
CA SER A 217 11.90 -17.26 -4.76
C SER A 217 11.68 -17.37 -3.24
N SER A 218 10.75 -16.57 -2.68
CA SER A 218 10.40 -16.60 -1.26
C SER A 218 8.96 -17.06 -0.99
N ALA A 219 8.22 -17.43 -2.03
CA ALA A 219 6.85 -17.91 -1.89
C ALA A 219 6.81 -19.28 -1.21
N ASN A 220 5.89 -19.44 -0.26
CA ASN A 220 5.77 -20.68 0.48
C ASN A 220 4.35 -20.92 1.01
N VAL A 221 4.03 -22.16 1.31
CA VAL A 221 2.79 -22.59 1.96
C VAL A 221 3.17 -23.15 3.33
N SER A 222 2.83 -22.42 4.39
CA SER A 222 3.12 -22.83 5.76
C SER A 222 4.60 -23.17 6.01
N GLY A 223 5.52 -22.48 5.33
CA GLY A 223 6.96 -22.66 5.47
C GLY A 223 7.59 -23.70 4.52
N ILE A 224 6.79 -24.39 3.70
CA ILE A 224 7.26 -25.25 2.62
C ILE A 224 7.38 -24.38 1.36
N ASN A 225 8.55 -24.41 0.71
CA ASN A 225 8.74 -23.68 -0.56
C ASN A 225 7.63 -24.06 -1.55
N LEU A 226 7.19 -23.11 -2.39
CA LEU A 226 6.06 -23.32 -3.27
C LEU A 226 6.29 -24.43 -4.30
N GLU A 227 7.50 -24.52 -4.88
CA GLU A 227 7.88 -25.57 -5.83
C GLU A 227 7.83 -26.95 -5.16
N ASP A 228 8.45 -27.10 -3.97
CA ASP A 228 8.41 -28.34 -3.20
C ASP A 228 6.96 -28.72 -2.82
N TYR A 229 6.11 -27.74 -2.51
CA TYR A 229 4.71 -27.99 -2.18
C TYR A 229 3.91 -28.51 -3.37
N GLU A 230 4.10 -27.94 -4.56
CA GLU A 230 3.49 -28.44 -5.79
C GLU A 230 3.92 -29.87 -6.12
N GLU A 231 5.22 -30.16 -6.03
CA GLU A 231 5.72 -31.53 -6.22
C GLU A 231 5.11 -32.54 -5.24
N MET A 232 4.99 -32.17 -3.96
CA MET A 232 4.38 -33.02 -2.92
C MET A 232 2.88 -33.24 -3.16
N SER A 233 2.18 -32.30 -3.77
CA SER A 233 0.75 -32.41 -4.11
C SER A 233 0.51 -33.18 -5.42
N GLY A 234 1.57 -33.55 -6.14
CA GLY A 234 1.49 -34.28 -7.40
C GLY A 234 1.34 -33.38 -8.64
N GLU A 235 1.42 -32.07 -8.46
CA GLU A 235 1.47 -31.09 -9.53
C GLU A 235 2.94 -30.94 -9.99
N HIS A 236 3.17 -30.90 -11.31
CA HIS A 236 4.54 -30.85 -11.84
C HIS A 236 4.69 -29.74 -12.91
N HIS A 237 3.95 -28.64 -12.74
CA HIS A 237 3.87 -27.56 -13.72
C HIS A 237 4.22 -26.20 -13.14
N TYR A 238 5.10 -26.15 -12.13
CA TYR A 238 5.46 -24.94 -11.36
C TYR A 238 5.73 -23.71 -12.26
N ASP A 239 6.59 -23.83 -13.26
CA ASP A 239 6.94 -22.73 -14.17
C ASP A 239 5.76 -22.22 -15.00
N GLN A 240 4.81 -23.09 -15.33
CA GLN A 240 3.62 -22.72 -16.09
C GLN A 240 2.58 -22.09 -15.17
N SER A 241 2.30 -22.72 -14.03
CA SER A 241 1.29 -22.24 -13.06
C SER A 241 1.66 -20.87 -12.52
N THR A 242 2.92 -20.64 -12.17
CA THR A 242 3.40 -19.34 -11.67
C THR A 242 3.25 -18.21 -12.69
N LYS A 243 3.54 -18.48 -13.98
CA LYS A 243 3.33 -17.50 -15.07
C LYS A 243 1.86 -17.19 -15.28
N GLU A 244 1.00 -18.21 -15.36
CA GLU A 244 -0.43 -18.04 -15.54
C GLU A 244 -1.06 -17.28 -14.38
N ILE A 245 -0.67 -17.59 -13.13
CA ILE A 245 -1.14 -16.89 -11.94
C ILE A 245 -0.66 -15.43 -11.93
N ALA A 246 0.62 -15.16 -12.24
CA ALA A 246 1.11 -13.78 -12.32
C ALA A 246 0.33 -12.95 -13.35
N GLU A 247 0.09 -13.49 -14.54
CA GLU A 247 -0.71 -12.82 -15.56
C GLU A 247 -2.16 -12.58 -15.10
N LYS A 248 -2.78 -13.57 -14.46
CA LYS A 248 -4.14 -13.45 -13.94
C LYS A 248 -4.24 -12.37 -12.87
N VAL A 249 -3.27 -12.28 -11.97
CA VAL A 249 -3.21 -11.23 -10.95
C VAL A 249 -3.09 -9.86 -11.59
N LYS A 250 -2.13 -9.67 -12.50
CA LYS A 250 -1.90 -8.43 -13.22
C LYS A 250 -3.13 -7.96 -14.00
N ASN A 251 -3.83 -8.89 -14.67
CA ASN A 251 -5.00 -8.59 -15.49
C ASN A 251 -6.30 -8.45 -14.68
N SER A 252 -6.34 -8.88 -13.43
CA SER A 252 -7.54 -8.89 -12.59
C SER A 252 -8.24 -7.53 -12.51
N ALA A 253 -7.47 -6.43 -12.39
CA ALA A 253 -8.03 -5.09 -12.31
C ALA A 253 -8.74 -4.70 -13.61
N TYR A 254 -8.13 -4.98 -14.76
CA TYR A 254 -8.69 -4.68 -16.07
C TYR A 254 -9.99 -5.45 -16.31
N GLU A 255 -10.02 -6.75 -16.01
CA GLU A 255 -11.23 -7.57 -16.14
C GLU A 255 -12.37 -7.09 -15.24
N ILE A 256 -12.08 -6.70 -13.99
CA ILE A 256 -13.08 -6.18 -13.06
C ILE A 256 -13.63 -4.85 -13.59
N ILE A 257 -12.76 -3.96 -14.09
CA ILE A 257 -13.16 -2.65 -14.63
C ILE A 257 -14.03 -2.85 -15.89
N GLU A 258 -13.66 -3.74 -16.78
CA GLU A 258 -14.45 -4.06 -17.97
C GLU A 258 -15.88 -4.52 -17.60
N ARG A 259 -16.01 -5.39 -16.59
CA ARG A 259 -17.29 -5.99 -16.19
C ARG A 259 -18.17 -5.08 -15.32
N LYS A 260 -17.59 -4.26 -14.45
CA LYS A 260 -18.34 -3.43 -13.49
C LYS A 260 -17.88 -1.97 -13.39
N GLN A 261 -17.05 -1.52 -14.34
CA GLN A 261 -16.56 -0.14 -14.54
C GLN A 261 -15.57 0.38 -13.48
N ALA A 262 -15.46 -0.25 -12.32
CA ALA A 262 -14.50 0.14 -11.28
C ALA A 262 -14.19 -1.05 -10.34
N THR A 263 -12.98 -1.05 -9.78
CA THR A 263 -12.61 -1.93 -8.66
C THR A 263 -12.55 -1.12 -7.37
N TYR A 264 -13.17 -1.59 -6.29
CA TYR A 264 -13.23 -0.86 -5.02
C TYR A 264 -13.37 -1.72 -3.77
N TYR A 265 -13.92 -2.92 -3.83
CA TYR A 265 -14.09 -3.75 -2.63
C TYR A 265 -12.75 -4.32 -2.11
N GLY A 266 -11.93 -4.86 -3.00
CA GLY A 266 -10.63 -5.41 -2.65
C GLY A 266 -9.70 -4.35 -2.07
N VAL A 267 -9.61 -3.18 -2.71
CA VAL A 267 -8.80 -2.07 -2.22
C VAL A 267 -9.32 -1.52 -0.89
N ALA A 268 -10.64 -1.46 -0.68
CA ALA A 268 -11.22 -1.07 0.60
C ALA A 268 -10.79 -2.01 1.74
N MET A 269 -10.73 -3.32 1.48
CA MET A 269 -10.24 -4.30 2.44
C MET A 269 -8.72 -4.18 2.67
N ALA A 270 -7.93 -3.86 1.65
CA ALA A 270 -6.50 -3.61 1.78
C ALA A 270 -6.23 -2.36 2.66
N ILE A 271 -6.95 -1.26 2.41
CA ILE A 271 -6.86 -0.05 3.23
C ILE A 271 -7.30 -0.32 4.68
N LYS A 272 -8.42 -1.04 4.86
CA LYS A 272 -8.85 -1.47 6.19
C LYS A 272 -7.76 -2.24 6.91
N ARG A 273 -7.06 -3.17 6.23
CA ARG A 273 -5.97 -3.94 6.82
C ARG A 273 -4.80 -3.05 7.23
N ILE A 274 -4.40 -2.09 6.40
CA ILE A 274 -3.36 -1.12 6.75
C ILE A 274 -3.77 -0.32 8.00
N CYS A 275 -4.98 0.23 8.04
CA CYS A 275 -5.50 0.95 9.21
C CYS A 275 -5.54 0.06 10.46
N GLU A 276 -5.93 -1.19 10.34
CA GLU A 276 -6.01 -2.17 11.42
C GLU A 276 -4.64 -2.41 12.07
N VAL A 277 -3.63 -2.63 11.25
CA VAL A 277 -2.24 -2.82 11.67
C VAL A 277 -1.73 -1.58 12.41
N ILE A 278 -2.02 -0.39 11.91
CA ILE A 278 -1.60 0.88 12.51
C ILE A 278 -2.31 1.09 13.86
N VAL A 279 -3.63 1.03 13.89
CA VAL A 279 -4.43 1.33 15.09
C VAL A 279 -4.18 0.35 16.21
N ARG A 280 -3.93 -0.93 15.88
CA ARG A 280 -3.66 -1.99 16.87
C ARG A 280 -2.18 -2.19 17.20
N ASP A 281 -1.29 -1.44 16.54
CA ASP A 281 0.17 -1.62 16.67
C ASP A 281 0.62 -3.07 16.44
N GLU A 282 0.07 -3.72 15.40
CA GLU A 282 0.29 -5.16 15.18
C GLU A 282 1.70 -5.50 14.69
N LYS A 283 2.44 -4.53 14.15
CA LYS A 283 3.78 -4.73 13.55
C LYS A 283 3.78 -5.81 12.46
N SER A 284 2.71 -5.83 11.68
CA SER A 284 2.57 -6.75 10.57
C SER A 284 3.43 -6.33 9.39
N ILE A 285 3.91 -7.31 8.63
CA ILE A 285 4.65 -7.05 7.39
C ILE A 285 3.65 -6.93 6.25
N LEU A 286 3.62 -5.75 5.62
CA LEU A 286 2.76 -5.43 4.49
C LEU A 286 3.60 -4.85 3.32
N PRO A 287 3.32 -5.21 2.07
CA PRO A 287 4.01 -4.67 0.89
C PRO A 287 3.40 -3.30 0.51
N VAL A 288 3.64 -2.31 1.35
CA VAL A 288 3.17 -0.92 1.17
C VAL A 288 4.17 -0.12 0.33
N SER A 289 3.70 0.93 -0.35
CA SER A 289 4.58 1.86 -1.07
C SER A 289 5.37 2.72 -0.09
N VAL A 290 6.68 2.64 -0.19
CA VAL A 290 7.63 3.31 0.72
C VAL A 290 8.76 3.98 -0.06
N MET A 291 9.31 5.07 0.48
CA MET A 291 10.50 5.71 -0.08
C MET A 291 11.70 4.77 0.06
N MET A 292 12.37 4.51 -1.05
CA MET A 292 13.61 3.73 -1.10
C MET A 292 14.79 4.59 -0.67
N ASP A 293 15.66 4.04 0.18
CA ASP A 293 16.82 4.73 0.78
C ASP A 293 18.13 3.94 0.58
N GLY A 294 18.24 3.18 -0.51
CA GLY A 294 19.43 2.40 -0.87
C GLY A 294 19.23 0.89 -0.83
N GLU A 295 18.05 0.38 -0.44
CA GLU A 295 17.73 -1.04 -0.51
C GLU A 295 17.83 -1.52 -1.97
N TYR A 296 18.48 -2.65 -2.20
CA TYR A 296 18.78 -3.20 -3.55
C TYR A 296 19.51 -2.22 -4.49
N GLY A 297 20.20 -1.19 -3.93
CA GLY A 297 20.83 -0.12 -4.70
C GLY A 297 19.87 0.91 -5.28
N ILE A 298 18.61 0.91 -4.83
CA ILE A 298 17.53 1.80 -5.29
C ILE A 298 17.31 2.90 -4.27
N GLU A 299 17.30 4.16 -4.71
CA GLU A 299 17.07 5.33 -3.87
C GLU A 299 16.25 6.39 -4.60
N ASP A 300 15.65 7.32 -3.84
CA ASP A 300 14.87 8.48 -4.32
C ASP A 300 13.73 8.11 -5.29
N VAL A 301 13.04 7.05 -4.97
CA VAL A 301 11.80 6.59 -5.62
C VAL A 301 10.94 5.87 -4.60
N VAL A 302 9.64 5.87 -4.77
CA VAL A 302 8.71 5.08 -3.96
C VAL A 302 8.39 3.79 -4.70
N LEU A 303 8.51 2.67 -4.00
CA LEU A 303 8.16 1.33 -4.46
C LEU A 303 7.43 0.58 -3.36
N SER A 304 6.64 -0.39 -3.76
CA SER A 304 6.01 -1.34 -2.83
C SER A 304 7.04 -2.35 -2.35
N MET A 305 7.26 -2.37 -1.04
CA MET A 305 8.21 -3.27 -0.39
C MET A 305 7.64 -3.82 0.92
N PRO A 306 7.90 -5.09 1.25
CA PRO A 306 7.55 -5.63 2.56
C PRO A 306 8.11 -4.75 3.67
N SER A 307 7.23 -4.26 4.52
CA SER A 307 7.60 -3.31 5.58
C SER A 307 6.83 -3.63 6.86
N ILE A 308 7.51 -3.55 7.99
CA ILE A 308 6.86 -3.61 9.29
C ILE A 308 6.08 -2.32 9.47
N VAL A 309 4.77 -2.44 9.58
CA VAL A 309 3.85 -1.34 9.81
C VAL A 309 3.28 -1.46 11.22
N GLY A 310 3.26 -0.36 11.96
CA GLY A 310 2.72 -0.28 13.31
C GLY A 310 2.14 1.10 13.60
N LYS A 311 1.95 1.42 14.87
CA LYS A 311 1.30 2.68 15.31
C LYS A 311 2.00 3.96 14.82
N ASN A 312 3.29 3.88 14.51
CA ASN A 312 4.08 5.01 14.02
C ASN A 312 4.12 5.10 12.49
N GLY A 313 3.45 4.19 11.79
CA GLY A 313 3.53 4.03 10.34
C GLY A 313 4.53 2.94 9.95
N ILE A 314 5.44 3.23 9.02
CA ILE A 314 6.49 2.30 8.59
C ILE A 314 7.59 2.28 9.63
N GLU A 315 7.69 1.21 10.41
CA GLU A 315 8.75 1.09 11.42
C GLU A 315 10.07 0.61 10.80
N LYS A 316 9.97 -0.24 9.76
CA LYS A 316 11.15 -0.80 9.11
C LYS A 316 10.78 -1.44 7.78
N LYS A 317 11.62 -1.24 6.76
CA LYS A 317 11.58 -2.03 5.53
C LYS A 317 12.21 -3.40 5.78
N VAL A 318 11.62 -4.44 5.22
CA VAL A 318 12.10 -5.83 5.36
C VAL A 318 12.64 -6.27 4.00
N PRO A 319 13.97 -6.24 3.80
CA PRO A 319 14.53 -6.77 2.57
C PRO A 319 14.36 -8.28 2.57
N ILE A 320 13.68 -8.77 1.55
CA ILE A 320 13.52 -10.19 1.27
C ILE A 320 14.62 -10.65 0.31
N SER A 321 14.97 -11.92 0.35
CA SER A 321 15.90 -12.46 -0.65
C SER A 321 15.20 -12.50 -2.00
N LEU A 322 15.84 -11.93 -3.02
CA LEU A 322 15.42 -11.97 -4.41
C LEU A 322 16.45 -12.77 -5.19
N ASN A 323 16.01 -13.51 -6.20
CA ASN A 323 16.92 -14.07 -7.18
C ASN A 323 17.38 -12.97 -8.16
N ASP A 324 18.34 -13.28 -9.03
CA ASP A 324 18.92 -12.29 -9.95
C ASP A 324 17.87 -11.68 -10.89
N GLU A 325 16.94 -12.48 -11.41
CA GLU A 325 15.87 -12.03 -12.31
C GLU A 325 14.88 -11.10 -11.58
N GLU A 326 14.48 -11.44 -10.37
CA GLU A 326 13.57 -10.62 -9.56
C GLU A 326 14.23 -9.28 -9.19
N GLN A 327 15.54 -9.30 -8.91
CA GLN A 327 16.27 -8.07 -8.60
C GLN A 327 16.41 -7.17 -9.86
N GLU A 328 16.71 -7.74 -11.01
CA GLU A 328 16.76 -7.00 -12.28
C GLU A 328 15.41 -6.35 -12.59
N LYS A 329 14.31 -7.08 -12.46
CA LYS A 329 12.94 -6.56 -12.64
C LYS A 329 12.62 -5.44 -11.65
N LEU A 330 13.07 -5.55 -10.39
CA LEU A 330 12.85 -4.51 -9.40
C LEU A 330 13.60 -3.20 -9.76
N ILE A 331 14.82 -3.32 -10.26
CA ILE A 331 15.60 -2.19 -10.76
C ILE A 331 14.90 -1.57 -11.99
N GLU A 332 14.41 -2.38 -12.91
CA GLU A 332 13.65 -1.90 -14.07
C GLU A 332 12.39 -1.16 -13.66
N SER A 333 11.58 -1.73 -12.75
CA SER A 333 10.39 -1.12 -12.18
C SER A 333 10.71 0.25 -11.56
N SER A 334 11.81 0.34 -10.82
CA SER A 334 12.27 1.61 -10.24
C SER A 334 12.61 2.67 -11.30
N ASN A 335 13.27 2.24 -12.38
CA ASN A 335 13.67 3.14 -13.48
C ASN A 335 12.47 3.66 -14.26
N ILE A 336 11.42 2.84 -14.44
CA ILE A 336 10.15 3.27 -15.04
C ILE A 336 9.54 4.41 -14.23
N LEU A 337 9.44 4.26 -12.91
CA LEU A 337 8.87 5.29 -12.03
C LEU A 337 9.74 6.56 -11.98
N LYS A 338 11.07 6.43 -11.91
CA LYS A 338 12.00 7.57 -11.98
C LYS A 338 11.85 8.36 -13.28
N LYS A 339 11.65 7.65 -14.39
CA LYS A 339 11.39 8.29 -15.68
C LYS A 339 10.08 9.08 -15.65
N ILE A 340 8.99 8.50 -15.13
CA ILE A 340 7.70 9.19 -15.01
C ILE A 340 7.83 10.44 -14.12
N LEU A 341 8.53 10.36 -12.99
CA LEU A 341 8.79 11.51 -12.11
C LEU A 341 9.56 12.60 -12.85
N SER A 342 10.61 12.23 -13.59
CA SER A 342 11.39 13.16 -14.41
C SER A 342 10.55 13.82 -15.50
N ASP A 343 9.75 13.05 -16.24
CA ASP A 343 8.87 13.54 -17.31
C ASP A 343 7.78 14.47 -16.74
N ALA A 344 7.37 14.25 -15.50
CA ALA A 344 6.43 15.10 -14.76
C ALA A 344 7.08 16.34 -14.11
N ASN A 345 8.40 16.53 -14.23
CA ASN A 345 9.18 17.60 -13.60
C ASN A 345 9.07 17.63 -12.06
N ILE A 346 9.26 16.48 -11.44
CA ILE A 346 9.17 16.27 -9.98
C ILE A 346 10.50 15.72 -9.47
#